data_4d9aba42f10d2244b158128a1830f256
#
_entry.id   4d9aba42f10d2244b158128a1830f256
#
_cell.length_a   1.000
_cell.length_b   1.000
_cell.length_c   1.000
_cell.angle_alpha   90.00
_cell.angle_beta   90.00
_cell.angle_gamma   90.00
#
_symmetry.space_group_name_H-M   'P 1'
#
loop_
_entity.id
_entity.type
_entity.pdbx_description
1 polymer ?
#
loop_
_entity_poly.entity_id
_entity_poly.type
_entity_poly.pdbx_seq_one_letter_code
_entity_poly.pdbx_strand_id
1 'polypeptide(L)'
;MEHIVNQIILTGNLAGAPRYSHENHGRRFYAFPLEVERLSGTTDTLPVLAPLELLEQTPAAGGDTLCVTGQIRSYNNREPEGRRLVISVLAETMTLCSAAHDNRAELLGTICRAPVYRRTPLGREICDVMLAVNRPYRRADYLPCILWGRTAQEAAELPVGTQLALT
;
A
#
# COMPACT_ATOMS: atom_id res chain seq x y z
N MET A 1 6.52 24.13 4.18
CA MET A 1 6.10 23.24 3.09
C MET A 1 6.13 21.79 3.61
N GLU A 2 4.99 21.15 3.65
CA GLU A 2 4.95 19.73 4.04
C GLU A 2 5.63 18.87 2.99
N HIS A 3 6.56 18.05 3.43
CA HIS A 3 7.21 17.08 2.57
C HIS A 3 6.41 15.77 2.61
N ILE A 4 5.75 15.46 1.49
CA ILE A 4 4.90 14.27 1.39
C ILE A 4 5.64 13.21 0.56
N VAL A 5 5.89 12.05 1.18
CA VAL A 5 6.48 10.91 0.49
C VAL A 5 5.57 9.71 0.71
N ASN A 6 4.93 9.28 -0.34
CA ASN A 6 4.10 8.08 -0.39
C ASN A 6 4.15 7.55 -1.82
N GLN A 7 5.04 6.61 -2.06
CA GLN A 7 5.24 6.04 -3.38
C GLN A 7 5.34 4.53 -3.31
N ILE A 8 4.64 3.85 -4.20
CA ILE A 8 4.76 2.41 -4.37
C ILE A 8 4.97 2.05 -5.84
N ILE A 9 5.80 1.06 -6.08
CA ILE A 9 6.07 0.51 -7.41
C ILE A 9 5.84 -1.00 -7.30
N LEU A 10 4.90 -1.50 -8.09
CA LEU A 10 4.52 -2.91 -8.09
C LEU A 10 4.58 -3.49 -9.50
N THR A 11 5.06 -4.72 -9.60
CA THR A 11 4.88 -5.55 -10.78
C THR A 11 4.10 -6.78 -10.38
N GLY A 12 3.00 -7.04 -11.06
CA GLY A 12 2.14 -8.17 -10.74
C GLY A 12 1.23 -8.54 -11.88
N ASN A 13 0.43 -9.58 -11.67
CA ASN A 13 -0.50 -10.08 -12.66
C ASN A 13 -1.92 -9.61 -12.34
N LEU A 14 -2.63 -9.19 -13.39
CA LEU A 14 -4.04 -8.86 -13.26
C LEU A 14 -4.84 -10.13 -12.96
N ALA A 15 -5.39 -10.23 -11.75
CA ALA A 15 -6.06 -11.43 -11.27
C ALA A 15 -7.58 -11.41 -11.49
N GLY A 16 -8.14 -10.29 -11.90
CA GLY A 16 -9.57 -10.16 -12.15
C GLY A 16 -9.89 -8.89 -12.91
N ALA A 17 -11.07 -8.86 -13.53
CA ALA A 17 -11.51 -7.70 -14.28
C ALA A 17 -11.76 -6.50 -13.36
N PRO A 18 -11.41 -5.28 -13.79
CA PRO A 18 -11.72 -4.08 -13.05
C PRO A 18 -13.23 -3.92 -12.84
N ARG A 19 -13.61 -3.53 -11.62
CA ARG A 19 -15.00 -3.27 -11.24
C ARG A 19 -15.16 -1.83 -10.77
N TYR A 20 -16.26 -1.22 -11.12
CA TYR A 20 -16.58 0.13 -10.67
C TYR A 20 -16.51 0.23 -9.13
N SER A 21 -15.80 1.21 -8.64
CA SER A 21 -15.64 1.44 -7.20
C SER A 21 -16.41 2.68 -6.75
N HIS A 22 -16.07 3.84 -7.25
CA HIS A 22 -16.68 5.11 -6.85
C HIS A 22 -16.36 6.22 -7.84
N GLU A 23 -17.00 7.36 -7.65
CA GLU A 23 -16.73 8.60 -8.36
C GLU A 23 -16.30 9.67 -7.36
N ASN A 24 -15.26 10.41 -7.71
CA ASN A 24 -14.76 11.51 -6.90
C ASN A 24 -14.38 12.68 -7.80
N HIS A 25 -14.93 13.85 -7.57
CA HIS A 25 -14.71 15.06 -8.36
C HIS A 25 -14.88 14.83 -9.88
N GLY A 26 -15.90 14.07 -10.25
CA GLY A 26 -16.19 13.77 -11.66
C GLY A 26 -15.32 12.68 -12.28
N ARG A 27 -14.38 12.10 -11.54
CA ARG A 27 -13.54 11.00 -12.00
C ARG A 27 -14.08 9.67 -11.49
N ARG A 28 -14.18 8.70 -12.37
CA ARG A 28 -14.60 7.34 -12.03
C ARG A 28 -13.41 6.47 -11.74
N PHE A 29 -13.48 5.75 -10.63
CA PHE A 29 -12.44 4.83 -10.18
C PHE A 29 -12.93 3.39 -10.21
N TYR A 30 -12.06 2.51 -10.67
CA TYR A 30 -12.28 1.08 -10.74
C TYR A 30 -11.28 0.36 -9.88
N ALA A 31 -11.69 -0.75 -9.29
CA ALA A 31 -10.83 -1.59 -8.46
C ALA A 31 -10.56 -2.91 -9.17
N PHE A 32 -9.32 -3.37 -9.08
CA PHE A 32 -8.95 -4.70 -9.56
C PHE A 32 -7.92 -5.34 -8.64
N PRO A 33 -7.91 -6.68 -8.55
CA PRO A 33 -6.89 -7.40 -7.79
C PRO A 33 -5.61 -7.54 -8.61
N LEU A 34 -4.48 -7.23 -8.01
CA LEU A 34 -3.16 -7.43 -8.58
C LEU A 34 -2.42 -8.48 -7.73
N GLU A 35 -2.00 -9.57 -8.36
CA GLU A 35 -1.20 -10.60 -7.70
C GLU A 35 0.27 -10.25 -7.79
N VAL A 36 0.90 -10.04 -6.63
CA VAL A 36 2.30 -9.67 -6.52
C VAL A 36 3.05 -10.79 -5.79
N GLU A 37 4.08 -11.31 -6.44
CA GLU A 37 4.90 -12.36 -5.87
C GLU A 37 6.01 -11.77 -4.98
N ARG A 38 6.11 -12.29 -3.75
CA ARG A 38 7.23 -11.96 -2.86
C ARG A 38 8.49 -12.71 -3.29
N LEU A 39 9.64 -12.24 -2.81
CA LEU A 39 10.92 -12.94 -3.02
C LEU A 39 10.89 -14.40 -2.53
N SER A 40 10.06 -14.69 -1.54
CA SER A 40 9.88 -16.05 -1.01
C SER A 40 9.08 -16.98 -1.94
N GLY A 41 8.46 -16.45 -3.00
CA GLY A 41 7.56 -17.18 -3.87
C GLY A 41 6.09 -17.13 -3.43
N THR A 42 5.79 -16.58 -2.26
CA THR A 42 4.42 -16.38 -1.80
C THR A 42 3.77 -15.25 -2.59
N THR A 43 2.53 -15.43 -3.00
CA THR A 43 1.77 -14.43 -3.75
C THR A 43 0.80 -13.70 -2.84
N ASP A 44 0.83 -12.36 -2.89
CA ASP A 44 -0.17 -11.51 -2.26
C ASP A 44 -1.11 -10.95 -3.30
N THR A 45 -2.39 -10.84 -2.96
CA THR A 45 -3.37 -10.15 -3.79
C THR A 45 -3.63 -8.78 -3.21
N LEU A 46 -3.26 -7.75 -3.97
CA LEU A 46 -3.38 -6.37 -3.55
C LEU A 46 -4.50 -5.66 -4.29
N PRO A 47 -5.39 -4.93 -3.60
CA PRO A 47 -6.41 -4.14 -4.27
C PRO A 47 -5.80 -2.87 -4.85
N VAL A 48 -6.02 -2.65 -6.14
CA VAL A 48 -5.57 -1.45 -6.87
C VAL A 48 -6.79 -0.67 -7.31
N LEU A 49 -6.77 0.64 -7.05
CA LEU A 49 -7.75 1.59 -7.54
C LEU A 49 -7.13 2.38 -8.68
N ALA A 50 -7.81 2.45 -9.81
CA ALA A 50 -7.32 3.19 -10.97
C ALA A 50 -8.43 4.06 -11.56
N PRO A 51 -8.11 5.30 -11.99
CA PRO A 51 -9.06 6.10 -12.71
C PRO A 51 -9.36 5.48 -14.08
N LEU A 52 -10.57 5.68 -14.57
CA LEU A 52 -11.04 5.09 -15.82
C LEU A 52 -10.10 5.41 -16.99
N GLU A 53 -9.61 6.64 -17.07
CA GLU A 53 -8.71 7.07 -18.14
C GLU A 53 -7.43 6.23 -18.21
N LEU A 54 -6.92 5.85 -17.05
CA LEU A 54 -5.71 5.05 -16.97
C LEU A 54 -5.96 3.62 -17.47
N LEU A 55 -7.13 3.06 -17.17
CA LEU A 55 -7.53 1.74 -17.65
C LEU A 55 -7.76 1.74 -19.15
N GLU A 56 -8.33 2.81 -19.70
CA GLU A 56 -8.54 2.97 -21.15
C GLU A 56 -7.23 3.07 -21.92
N GLN A 57 -6.23 3.73 -21.32
CA GLN A 57 -4.89 3.86 -21.90
C GLN A 57 -4.07 2.58 -21.81
N THR A 58 -4.44 1.68 -20.90
CA THR A 58 -3.71 0.43 -20.65
C THR A 58 -4.67 -0.75 -20.71
N PRO A 59 -5.17 -1.11 -21.90
CA PRO A 59 -6.05 -2.25 -22.01
C PRO A 59 -5.30 -3.53 -21.65
N ALA A 60 -5.78 -4.22 -20.63
CA ALA A 60 -5.18 -5.42 -20.11
C ALA A 60 -6.24 -6.50 -19.90
N ALA A 61 -5.85 -7.74 -20.16
CA ALA A 61 -6.67 -8.91 -19.93
C ALA A 61 -6.20 -9.68 -18.70
N GLY A 62 -7.05 -10.53 -18.15
CA GLY A 62 -6.68 -11.38 -17.03
C GLY A 62 -5.42 -12.19 -17.29
N GLY A 63 -4.51 -12.19 -16.34
CA GLY A 63 -3.21 -12.84 -16.45
C GLY A 63 -2.09 -11.96 -17.00
N ASP A 64 -2.40 -10.80 -17.57
CA ASP A 64 -1.38 -9.88 -18.06
C ASP A 64 -0.53 -9.32 -16.91
N THR A 65 0.75 -9.11 -17.18
CA THR A 65 1.67 -8.51 -16.22
C THR A 65 1.64 -7.00 -16.34
N LEU A 66 1.38 -6.34 -15.23
CA LEU A 66 1.30 -4.89 -15.13
C LEU A 66 2.39 -4.34 -14.21
N CYS A 67 2.97 -3.21 -14.62
CA CYS A 67 3.76 -2.37 -13.74
C CYS A 67 2.91 -1.18 -13.31
N VAL A 68 2.70 -1.04 -12.01
CA VAL A 68 1.85 -0.02 -11.41
C VAL A 68 2.70 0.85 -10.50
N THR A 69 2.61 2.15 -10.66
CA THR A 69 3.15 3.10 -9.69
C THR A 69 2.02 3.92 -9.11
N GLY A 70 2.16 4.31 -7.86
CA GLY A 70 1.14 5.09 -7.21
C GLY A 70 1.43 5.35 -5.75
N GLN A 71 0.36 5.47 -4.98
CA GLN A 71 0.39 5.77 -3.55
C GLN A 71 -0.39 4.71 -2.79
N ILE A 72 -0.01 4.51 -1.53
CA ILE A 72 -0.76 3.63 -0.64
C ILE A 72 -1.81 4.47 0.08
N ARG A 73 -3.06 4.05 0.02
CA ARG A 73 -4.19 4.72 0.63
C ARG A 73 -4.84 3.86 1.68
N SER A 74 -5.38 4.49 2.70
CA SER A 74 -6.18 3.81 3.72
C SER A 74 -7.52 4.51 3.91
N TYR A 75 -8.53 3.76 4.25
CA TYR A 75 -9.80 4.29 4.71
C TYR A 75 -10.45 3.32 5.69
N ASN A 76 -11.31 3.87 6.54
CA ASN A 76 -12.08 3.06 7.45
C ASN A 76 -13.43 2.74 6.83
N ASN A 77 -13.69 1.48 6.60
CA ASN A 77 -14.98 1.01 6.17
C ASN A 77 -15.88 0.77 7.40
N ARG A 78 -17.06 1.38 7.40
CA ARG A 78 -18.04 1.18 8.47
C ARG A 78 -18.91 -0.03 8.11
N GLU A 79 -18.70 -1.11 8.83
CA GLU A 79 -19.54 -2.31 8.74
C GLU A 79 -20.40 -2.43 10.00
N PRO A 80 -21.53 -3.18 9.96
CA PRO A 80 -22.38 -3.37 11.14
C PRO A 80 -21.62 -3.94 12.35
N GLU A 81 -20.51 -4.63 12.12
CA GLU A 81 -19.68 -5.27 13.15
C GLU A 81 -18.51 -4.40 13.64
N GLY A 82 -18.39 -3.16 13.15
CA GLY A 82 -17.31 -2.25 13.56
C GLY A 82 -16.60 -1.58 12.40
N ARG A 83 -15.48 -0.91 12.72
CA ARG A 83 -14.65 -0.23 11.73
C ARG A 83 -13.55 -1.16 11.24
N ARG A 84 -13.44 -1.30 9.94
CA ARG A 84 -12.35 -2.05 9.31
C ARG A 84 -11.46 -1.10 8.53
N LEU A 85 -10.16 -1.15 8.82
CA LEU A 85 -9.16 -0.43 8.04
C LEU A 85 -8.92 -1.15 6.71
N VAL A 86 -9.12 -0.45 5.61
CA VAL A 86 -8.89 -0.97 4.27
C VAL A 86 -7.71 -0.24 3.65
N ILE A 87 -6.75 -1.01 3.15
CA ILE A 87 -5.55 -0.50 2.48
C ILE A 87 -5.66 -0.82 0.99
N SER A 88 -5.39 0.17 0.16
CA SER A 88 -5.39 0.00 -1.29
C SER A 88 -4.26 0.78 -1.95
N VAL A 89 -3.93 0.41 -3.17
CA VAL A 89 -2.97 1.14 -3.99
C VAL A 89 -3.75 2.03 -4.95
N LEU A 90 -3.52 3.33 -4.88
CA LEU A 90 -4.06 4.29 -5.84
C LEU A 90 -3.09 4.44 -7.00
N ALA A 91 -3.41 3.87 -8.15
CA ALA A 91 -2.54 3.89 -9.32
C ALA A 91 -2.44 5.28 -9.93
N GLU A 92 -1.23 5.73 -10.18
CA GLU A 92 -0.91 6.95 -10.92
C GLU A 92 -0.47 6.63 -12.34
N THR A 93 0.29 5.54 -12.51
CA THR A 93 0.69 5.04 -13.82
C THR A 93 0.50 3.54 -13.90
N MET A 94 0.20 3.05 -15.08
CA MET A 94 0.10 1.63 -15.39
C MET A 94 0.68 1.36 -16.77
N THR A 95 1.50 0.32 -16.88
CA THR A 95 2.04 -0.15 -18.16
C THR A 95 2.02 -1.68 -18.21
N LEU A 96 1.85 -2.21 -19.40
CA LEU A 96 2.08 -3.63 -19.63
C LEU A 96 3.60 -3.87 -19.64
N CYS A 97 4.06 -4.88 -18.90
CA CYS A 97 5.48 -5.19 -18.83
C CYS A 97 5.72 -6.68 -18.92
N SER A 98 6.97 -7.05 -19.21
CA SER A 98 7.29 -8.43 -19.57
C SER A 98 8.12 -9.17 -18.54
N ALA A 99 8.43 -8.68 -17.38
CA ALA A 99 9.12 -9.52 -16.38
C ALA A 99 10.10 -8.84 -15.42
N ALA A 100 9.90 -7.62 -15.03
CA ALA A 100 10.61 -7.11 -13.86
C ALA A 100 9.77 -7.39 -12.60
N HIS A 101 10.42 -7.80 -11.53
CA HIS A 101 9.74 -7.97 -10.24
C HIS A 101 10.05 -6.74 -9.38
N ASP A 102 9.11 -5.80 -9.36
CA ASP A 102 9.17 -4.65 -8.47
C ASP A 102 8.11 -4.78 -7.39
N ASN A 103 8.54 -4.61 -6.15
CA ASN A 103 7.66 -4.53 -5.00
C ASN A 103 8.38 -3.65 -3.98
N ARG A 104 8.26 -2.34 -4.17
CA ARG A 104 8.97 -1.35 -3.38
C ARG A 104 8.06 -0.21 -2.97
N ALA A 105 8.26 0.29 -1.76
CA ALA A 105 7.54 1.45 -1.26
C ALA A 105 8.49 2.41 -0.56
N GLU A 106 8.23 3.70 -0.70
CA GLU A 106 8.88 4.75 0.06
C GLU A 106 7.81 5.56 0.77
N LEU A 107 7.90 5.63 2.09
CA LEU A 107 6.95 6.31 2.94
C LEU A 107 7.66 7.24 3.92
N LEU A 108 7.13 8.43 4.09
CA LEU A 108 7.49 9.31 5.18
C LEU A 108 6.24 9.57 6.02
N GLY A 109 6.30 9.23 7.28
CA GLY A 109 5.16 9.40 8.17
C GLY A 109 5.55 9.59 9.61
N THR A 110 4.54 9.65 10.47
CA THR A 110 4.70 9.86 11.89
C THR A 110 4.13 8.66 12.65
N ILE A 111 4.88 8.15 13.60
CA ILE A 111 4.40 7.07 14.47
C ILE A 111 3.24 7.61 15.31
N CYS A 112 2.05 7.05 15.14
CA CYS A 112 0.83 7.51 15.81
C CYS A 112 0.34 6.60 16.94
N ARG A 113 0.99 5.45 17.14
CA ARG A 113 0.76 4.54 18.26
C ARG A 113 2.08 4.01 18.77
N ALA A 114 2.15 3.62 20.04
CA ALA A 114 3.33 2.96 20.58
C ALA A 114 3.66 1.71 19.76
N PRO A 115 4.89 1.58 19.22
CA PRO A 115 5.29 0.38 18.49
C PRO A 115 5.16 -0.87 19.36
N VAL A 116 4.76 -1.98 18.75
CA VAL A 116 4.61 -3.27 19.44
C VAL A 116 5.67 -4.24 18.93
N TYR A 117 6.68 -4.47 19.78
CA TYR A 117 7.71 -5.47 19.51
C TYR A 117 7.21 -6.85 19.89
N ARG A 118 7.45 -7.84 19.05
CA ARG A 118 7.14 -9.23 19.32
C ARG A 118 8.08 -10.18 18.59
N ARG A 119 8.14 -11.42 19.04
CA ARG A 119 8.84 -12.49 18.35
C ARG A 119 7.85 -13.47 17.76
N THR A 120 8.12 -13.91 16.53
CA THR A 120 7.32 -14.97 15.90
C THR A 120 7.66 -16.32 16.55
N PRO A 121 6.79 -17.35 16.38
CA PRO A 121 7.08 -18.69 16.87
C PRO A 121 8.40 -19.26 16.34
N LEU A 122 8.87 -18.80 15.19
CA LEU A 122 10.16 -19.20 14.62
C LEU A 122 11.35 -18.37 15.13
N GLY A 123 11.13 -17.49 16.11
CA GLY A 123 12.17 -16.70 16.75
C GLY A 123 12.56 -15.43 15.99
N ARG A 124 11.82 -15.02 14.96
CA ARG A 124 12.09 -13.78 14.24
C ARG A 124 11.56 -12.59 15.01
N GLU A 125 12.36 -11.54 15.06
CA GLU A 125 11.96 -10.28 15.69
C GLU A 125 11.16 -9.42 14.71
N ILE A 126 10.00 -8.94 15.15
CA ILE A 126 9.16 -8.03 14.37
C ILE A 126 8.65 -6.90 15.26
N CYS A 127 8.36 -5.77 14.64
CA CYS A 127 7.76 -4.63 15.29
C CYS A 127 6.59 -4.12 14.45
N ASP A 128 5.42 -4.06 15.07
CA ASP A 128 4.24 -3.47 14.43
C ASP A 128 4.24 -1.96 14.70
N VAL A 129 4.24 -1.19 13.62
CA VAL A 129 4.27 0.27 13.66
C VAL A 129 3.08 0.81 12.88
N MET A 130 2.27 1.68 13.51
CA MET A 130 1.23 2.42 12.79
C MET A 130 1.80 3.77 12.36
N LEU A 131 1.86 3.98 11.05
CA LEU A 131 2.43 5.17 10.45
C LEU A 131 1.32 6.05 9.89
N ALA A 132 1.27 7.31 10.30
CA ALA A 132 0.39 8.31 9.69
C ALA A 132 1.17 9.01 8.57
N VAL A 133 0.73 8.82 7.34
CA VAL A 133 1.36 9.39 6.15
C VAL A 133 0.49 10.51 5.62
N ASN A 134 1.03 11.70 5.52
CA ASN A 134 0.26 12.88 5.13
C ASN A 134 -0.16 12.86 3.66
N ARG A 135 -1.36 13.36 3.42
CA ARG A 135 -1.86 13.73 2.09
C ARG A 135 -1.97 15.25 1.99
N PRO A 136 -2.06 15.79 0.76
CA PRO A 136 -2.49 17.17 0.58
C PRO A 136 -3.82 17.44 1.29
N TYR A 137 -4.07 18.71 1.67
CA TYR A 137 -5.31 19.17 2.29
C TYR A 137 -5.55 18.62 3.71
N ARG A 138 -4.49 18.42 4.50
CA ARG A 138 -4.54 18.02 5.92
C ARG A 138 -5.23 16.68 6.17
N ARG A 139 -5.12 15.75 5.24
CA ARG A 139 -5.56 14.37 5.42
C ARG A 139 -4.35 13.48 5.67
N ALA A 140 -4.60 12.32 6.22
CA ALA A 140 -3.56 11.31 6.45
C ALA A 140 -4.06 9.91 6.14
N ASP A 141 -3.16 9.08 5.63
CA ASP A 141 -3.36 7.65 5.54
C ASP A 141 -2.72 6.99 6.74
N TYR A 142 -3.42 6.05 7.37
CA TYR A 142 -2.92 5.27 8.50
C TYR A 142 -2.51 3.90 7.99
N LEU A 143 -1.21 3.67 7.96
CA LEU A 143 -0.63 2.49 7.34
C LEU A 143 0.05 1.62 8.40
N PRO A 144 -0.50 0.41 8.67
CA PRO A 144 0.19 -0.56 9.52
C PRO A 144 1.41 -1.12 8.79
N CYS A 145 2.55 -1.04 9.45
CA CYS A 145 3.82 -1.49 8.90
C CYS A 145 4.42 -2.55 9.82
N ILE A 146 5.01 -3.58 9.24
CA ILE A 146 5.72 -4.61 9.98
C ILE A 146 7.21 -4.50 9.64
N LEU A 147 8.02 -4.24 10.65
CA LEU A 147 9.47 -4.15 10.53
C LEU A 147 10.11 -5.43 11.06
N TRP A 148 11.21 -5.83 10.47
CA TRP A 148 11.86 -7.10 10.75
C TRP A 148 13.29 -6.93 11.24
N GLY A 149 13.74 -7.83 12.13
CA GLY A 149 15.12 -7.95 12.54
C GLY A 149 15.63 -6.71 13.27
N ARG A 150 16.78 -6.21 12.85
CA ARG A 150 17.41 -5.04 13.46
C ARG A 150 16.54 -3.80 13.37
N THR A 151 15.86 -3.59 12.26
CA THR A 151 14.93 -2.48 12.09
C THR A 151 13.78 -2.55 13.10
N ALA A 152 13.30 -3.76 13.41
CA ALA A 152 12.28 -3.96 14.44
C ALA A 152 12.80 -3.56 15.82
N GLN A 153 14.03 -3.90 16.17
CA GLN A 153 14.65 -3.51 17.44
C GLN A 153 14.77 -2.00 17.57
N GLU A 154 15.22 -1.33 16.51
CA GLU A 154 15.35 0.13 16.48
C GLU A 154 14.00 0.82 16.62
N ALA A 155 12.98 0.35 15.91
CA ALA A 155 11.64 0.94 15.92
C ALA A 155 10.93 0.74 17.27
N ALA A 156 11.21 -0.33 17.97
CA ALA A 156 10.55 -0.68 19.24
C ALA A 156 10.72 0.41 20.33
N GLU A 157 11.81 1.16 20.26
CA GLU A 157 12.15 2.19 21.26
C GLU A 157 11.74 3.60 20.85
N LEU A 158 11.16 3.78 19.65
CA LEU A 158 10.80 5.09 19.17
C LEU A 158 9.49 5.57 19.81
N PRO A 159 9.45 6.83 20.30
CA PRO A 159 8.22 7.37 20.87
C PRO A 159 7.19 7.72 19.81
N VAL A 160 5.93 7.77 20.24
CA VAL A 160 4.83 8.32 19.43
C VAL A 160 5.18 9.77 19.06
N GLY A 161 4.92 10.15 17.81
CA GLY A 161 5.27 11.46 17.28
C GLY A 161 6.60 11.48 16.52
N THR A 162 7.36 10.38 16.55
CA THR A 162 8.61 10.28 15.80
C THR A 162 8.31 10.24 14.30
N GLN A 163 9.02 11.08 13.54
CA GLN A 163 8.96 11.02 12.07
C GLN A 163 9.86 9.89 11.57
N LEU A 164 9.33 9.06 10.69
CA LEU A 164 9.99 7.86 10.23
C LEU A 164 9.94 7.78 8.70
N ALA A 165 11.09 7.58 8.08
CA ALA A 165 11.19 7.28 6.65
C ALA A 165 11.40 5.78 6.48
N LEU A 166 10.53 5.14 5.70
CA LEU A 166 10.61 3.71 5.39
C LEU A 166 10.82 3.48 3.90
N THR A 167 11.67 2.53 3.62
CA THR A 167 11.88 2.02 2.27
C THR A 167 11.65 0.54 2.25
#